data_2eabe82e4033a58399579d47c4a0a15a
#
_entry.id   2eabe82e4033a58399579d47c4a0a15a
#
_cell.length_a   1.000
_cell.length_b   1.000
_cell.length_c   1.000
_cell.angle_alpha   90.00
_cell.angle_beta   90.00
_cell.angle_gamma   90.00
#
_symmetry.space_group_name_H-M   'P 1'
#
loop_
_entity.id
_entity.type
_entity.pdbx_description
1 polymer ?
#
loop_
_entity_poly.entity_id
_entity_poly.type
_entity_poly.pdbx_seq_one_letter_code
_entity_poly.pdbx_strand_id
1 'polypeptide(L)'
;ISVTLTILHSRAAGAAATRGGRTVRLSARSSPANANSSSLMVGARHPLTTIAEHISDVFIAMGYEVAEGPEAESEWFNFDSLNISEDHPSRSSSDTFYVESMDSGVVMRTQTSPVQMRAMLERKPPIYVIVPGKVFRTDELDATHTPVLHQVEGLVIDENITMGDLKGTLDQLAQSMFGTGIETRFRPSYFPFTEPSAELDLKCFVCKGET
;
A
#
# COMPACT_ATOMS: atom_id res chain seq x y z
N ILE A 1 -4.01 -9.80 0.53
CA ILE A 1 -3.46 -8.44 0.35
C ILE A 1 -2.83 -8.01 1.66
N SER A 2 -1.58 -7.58 1.62
CA SER A 2 -0.86 -6.96 2.74
C SER A 2 -0.99 -5.43 2.64
N VAL A 3 -1.18 -4.74 3.75
CA VAL A 3 -1.25 -3.28 3.81
C VAL A 3 -0.21 -2.78 4.81
N THR A 4 0.65 -1.88 4.35
CA THR A 4 1.69 -1.23 5.17
C THR A 4 1.58 0.28 5.02
N LEU A 5 1.68 1.03 6.11
CA LEU A 5 1.71 2.50 6.08
C LEU A 5 2.98 3.02 6.75
N THR A 6 3.73 3.83 6.03
CA THR A 6 4.94 4.51 6.50
C THR A 6 4.66 5.99 6.72
N ILE A 7 5.06 6.52 7.87
CA ILE A 7 4.93 7.93 8.22
C ILE A 7 6.31 8.52 8.53
N LEU A 8 6.65 9.61 7.87
CA LEU A 8 7.90 10.34 8.08
C LEU A 8 7.61 11.80 8.48
N HIS A 9 8.23 12.25 9.56
CA HIS A 9 8.13 13.64 10.01
C HIS A 9 9.09 14.53 9.22
N SER A 10 8.57 15.55 8.53
CA SER A 10 9.40 16.53 7.84
C SER A 10 9.72 17.71 8.76
N ARG A 11 11.01 18.00 8.95
CA ARG A 11 11.48 19.26 9.56
C ARG A 11 11.73 20.28 8.47
N ALA A 12 10.69 20.85 7.88
CA ALA A 12 10.83 21.99 6.98
C ALA A 12 10.23 23.23 7.63
N ALA A 13 10.99 24.30 7.65
CA ALA A 13 10.56 25.59 8.17
C ALA A 13 9.53 26.24 7.25
N GLY A 14 8.38 26.57 7.83
CA GLY A 14 7.47 27.64 7.49
C GLY A 14 7.16 27.92 6.02
N ALA A 15 6.03 27.40 5.55
CA ALA A 15 5.18 28.12 4.58
C ALA A 15 3.73 27.67 4.79
N ALA A 16 2.90 28.59 5.26
CA ALA A 16 1.47 28.37 5.41
C ALA A 16 0.82 28.23 4.02
N ALA A 17 0.33 27.07 3.69
CA ALA A 17 -0.50 26.83 2.50
C ALA A 17 -1.98 26.92 2.90
N THR A 18 -2.65 27.98 2.43
CA THR A 18 -4.10 28.15 2.55
C THR A 18 -4.82 27.14 1.65
N ARG A 19 -5.59 26.25 2.26
CA ARG A 19 -6.45 25.29 1.55
C ARG A 19 -7.64 26.01 0.91
N GLY A 20 -7.64 26.13 -0.41
CA GLY A 20 -8.82 26.44 -1.21
C GLY A 20 -9.60 25.13 -1.53
N GLY A 21 -10.66 24.85 -0.80
CA GLY A 21 -11.51 23.69 -1.06
C GLY A 21 -12.27 23.84 -2.38
N ARG A 22 -12.05 22.94 -3.35
CA ARG A 22 -12.84 22.81 -4.56
C ARG A 22 -13.86 21.70 -4.37
N THR A 23 -15.13 22.08 -4.22
CA THR A 23 -16.25 21.12 -4.20
C THR A 23 -16.56 20.69 -5.64
N VAL A 24 -16.33 19.42 -5.95
CA VAL A 24 -16.77 18.83 -7.22
C VAL A 24 -18.15 18.22 -7.01
N ARG A 25 -19.17 18.78 -7.65
CA ARG A 25 -20.51 18.20 -7.72
C ARG A 25 -20.58 17.19 -8.86
N LEU A 26 -20.68 15.92 -8.54
CA LEU A 26 -20.99 14.87 -9.51
C LEU A 26 -22.53 14.84 -9.72
N SER A 27 -23.00 15.28 -10.88
CA SER A 27 -24.38 15.07 -11.29
C SER A 27 -24.48 13.76 -12.09
N ALA A 28 -25.13 12.76 -11.53
CA ALA A 28 -25.47 11.55 -12.28
C ALA A 28 -26.58 11.91 -13.31
N ARG A 29 -26.26 11.85 -14.58
CA ARG A 29 -27.25 11.84 -15.65
C ARG A 29 -27.75 10.42 -15.84
N SER A 30 -29.02 10.18 -15.52
CA SER A 30 -29.72 8.96 -15.90
C SER A 30 -30.06 9.04 -17.39
N SER A 31 -29.42 8.21 -18.22
CA SER A 31 -29.87 7.96 -19.58
C SER A 31 -30.94 6.87 -19.58
N PRO A 32 -32.02 7.00 -20.41
CA PRO A 32 -33.06 5.99 -20.48
C PRO A 32 -32.48 4.69 -21.11
N ALA A 33 -32.76 3.57 -20.45
CA ALA A 33 -32.36 2.26 -20.93
C ALA A 33 -33.06 1.93 -22.24
N ASN A 34 -32.32 1.72 -23.31
CA ASN A 34 -32.81 1.20 -24.58
C ASN A 34 -32.93 -0.34 -24.44
N ALA A 35 -34.18 -0.82 -24.45
CA ALA A 35 -34.52 -2.22 -24.31
C ALA A 35 -34.32 -2.97 -25.65
N ASN A 36 -33.06 -3.28 -25.97
CA ASN A 36 -32.68 -4.32 -26.91
C ASN A 36 -31.33 -4.87 -26.45
N SER A 37 -31.31 -5.58 -25.32
CA SER A 37 -30.12 -6.26 -24.83
C SER A 37 -30.14 -7.71 -25.30
N SER A 38 -29.44 -8.01 -26.39
CA SER A 38 -28.69 -9.25 -26.44
C SER A 38 -27.90 -9.30 -25.13
N SER A 39 -28.08 -10.34 -24.31
CA SER A 39 -27.42 -10.52 -23.02
C SER A 39 -25.92 -10.61 -23.24
N LEU A 40 -25.23 -9.47 -23.25
CA LEU A 40 -23.79 -9.42 -23.08
C LEU A 40 -23.52 -10.04 -21.71
N MET A 41 -22.88 -11.21 -21.68
CA MET A 41 -22.34 -11.75 -20.44
C MET A 41 -21.31 -10.74 -19.91
N VAL A 42 -21.72 -9.93 -18.95
CA VAL A 42 -20.82 -9.02 -18.24
C VAL A 42 -19.87 -9.88 -17.43
N GLY A 43 -18.59 -9.87 -17.77
CA GLY A 43 -17.58 -10.59 -17.02
C GLY A 43 -17.55 -10.12 -15.55
N ALA A 44 -17.24 -11.03 -14.63
CA ALA A 44 -17.03 -10.70 -13.23
C ALA A 44 -15.60 -10.16 -13.01
N ARG A 45 -15.45 -9.14 -12.14
CA ARG A 45 -14.13 -8.69 -11.69
C ARG A 45 -13.51 -9.72 -10.76
N HIS A 46 -12.19 -9.87 -10.84
CA HIS A 46 -11.48 -10.74 -9.90
C HIS A 46 -11.58 -10.16 -8.48
N PRO A 47 -11.82 -10.98 -7.43
CA PRO A 47 -11.97 -10.49 -6.05
C PRO A 47 -10.78 -9.64 -5.56
N LEU A 48 -9.53 -10.01 -5.90
CA LEU A 48 -8.35 -9.23 -5.55
C LEU A 48 -8.38 -7.81 -6.14
N THR A 49 -8.83 -7.67 -7.39
CA THR A 49 -8.98 -6.36 -8.04
C THR A 49 -10.02 -5.51 -7.30
N THR A 50 -11.16 -6.11 -6.98
CA THR A 50 -12.23 -5.40 -6.24
C THR A 50 -11.77 -4.92 -4.88
N ILE A 51 -11.02 -5.77 -4.14
CA ILE A 51 -10.50 -5.39 -2.81
C ILE A 51 -9.41 -4.31 -2.93
N ALA A 52 -8.50 -4.43 -3.90
CA ALA A 52 -7.46 -3.42 -4.11
C ALA A 52 -8.03 -2.05 -4.49
N GLU A 53 -9.05 -2.02 -5.37
CA GLU A 53 -9.78 -0.80 -5.71
C GLU A 53 -10.47 -0.21 -4.47
N HIS A 54 -11.15 -1.04 -3.68
CA HIS A 54 -11.84 -0.57 -2.48
C HIS A 54 -10.87 0.02 -1.44
N ILE A 55 -9.72 -0.62 -1.21
CA ILE A 55 -8.65 -0.06 -0.35
C ILE A 55 -8.19 1.28 -0.90
N SER A 56 -7.96 1.36 -2.21
CA SER A 56 -7.51 2.60 -2.86
C SER A 56 -8.54 3.73 -2.70
N ASP A 57 -9.82 3.44 -2.89
CA ASP A 57 -10.91 4.40 -2.73
C ASP A 57 -10.99 4.95 -1.30
N VAL A 58 -10.77 4.09 -0.28
CA VAL A 58 -10.73 4.51 1.13
C VAL A 58 -9.58 5.51 1.36
N PHE A 59 -8.38 5.22 0.85
CA PHE A 59 -7.24 6.13 0.99
C PHE A 59 -7.41 7.42 0.18
N ILE A 60 -7.95 7.35 -1.03
CA ILE A 60 -8.26 8.53 -1.85
C ILE A 60 -9.27 9.43 -1.12
N ALA A 61 -10.26 8.85 -0.46
CA ALA A 61 -11.21 9.61 0.35
C ALA A 61 -10.56 10.30 1.56
N MET A 62 -9.45 9.76 2.07
CA MET A 62 -8.60 10.38 3.11
C MET A 62 -7.60 11.41 2.56
N GLY A 63 -7.54 11.62 1.23
CA GLY A 63 -6.66 12.61 0.60
C GLY A 63 -5.32 12.07 0.07
N TYR A 64 -5.18 10.74 -0.02
CA TYR A 64 -4.00 10.13 -0.63
C TYR A 64 -4.10 10.09 -2.16
N GLU A 65 -2.97 10.14 -2.83
CA GLU A 65 -2.83 9.89 -4.26
C GLU A 65 -2.34 8.46 -4.50
N VAL A 66 -2.75 7.86 -5.62
CA VAL A 66 -2.20 6.58 -6.06
C VAL A 66 -0.89 6.84 -6.81
N ALA A 67 0.20 6.21 -6.36
CA ALA A 67 1.48 6.23 -7.06
C ALA A 67 1.76 4.84 -7.66
N GLU A 68 2.29 4.83 -8.87
CA GLU A 68 2.63 3.63 -9.61
C GLU A 68 4.13 3.57 -9.88
N GLY A 69 4.64 2.37 -10.09
CA GLY A 69 6.04 2.13 -10.46
C GLY A 69 6.26 0.76 -11.08
N PRO A 70 7.45 0.49 -11.62
CA PRO A 70 7.74 -0.74 -12.32
C PRO A 70 7.70 -1.97 -11.41
N GLU A 71 7.35 -3.12 -11.96
CA GLU A 71 7.43 -4.41 -11.27
C GLU A 71 8.87 -4.98 -11.28
N ALA A 72 9.65 -4.68 -12.32
CA ALA A 72 11.08 -4.97 -12.38
C ALA A 72 11.86 -3.73 -11.92
N GLU A 73 12.63 -3.87 -10.86
CA GLU A 73 13.31 -2.77 -10.17
C GLU A 73 14.82 -3.02 -10.07
N SER A 74 15.60 -1.95 -9.92
CA SER A 74 17.00 -2.10 -9.54
C SER A 74 17.10 -2.53 -8.07
N GLU A 75 18.15 -3.28 -7.75
CA GLU A 75 18.46 -3.68 -6.37
C GLU A 75 18.55 -2.48 -5.43
N TRP A 76 19.07 -1.36 -5.92
CA TRP A 76 19.17 -0.15 -5.12
C TRP A 76 17.81 0.32 -4.61
N PHE A 77 16.80 0.40 -5.48
CA PHE A 77 15.45 0.78 -5.06
C PHE A 77 14.78 -0.26 -4.20
N ASN A 78 15.03 -1.55 -4.47
CA ASN A 78 14.36 -2.64 -3.75
C ASN A 78 14.98 -2.96 -2.40
N PHE A 79 16.27 -2.62 -2.18
CA PHE A 79 17.03 -2.97 -0.99
C PHE A 79 17.80 -1.80 -0.38
N ASP A 80 18.81 -1.25 -1.07
CA ASP A 80 19.75 -0.29 -0.49
C ASP A 80 19.06 0.96 0.02
N SER A 81 18.18 1.55 -0.77
CA SER A 81 17.40 2.73 -0.41
C SER A 81 16.45 2.51 0.78
N LEU A 82 16.15 1.26 1.10
CA LEU A 82 15.30 0.83 2.21
C LEU A 82 16.10 0.32 3.42
N ASN A 83 17.41 0.61 3.46
CA ASN A 83 18.29 0.19 4.55
C ASN A 83 18.35 -1.34 4.75
N ILE A 84 18.14 -2.09 3.68
CA ILE A 84 18.31 -3.56 3.67
C ILE A 84 19.75 -3.84 3.25
N SER A 85 20.58 -4.32 4.20
CA SER A 85 22.01 -4.56 3.99
C SER A 85 22.28 -5.65 2.95
N GLU A 86 23.49 -5.67 2.39
CA GLU A 86 23.91 -6.68 1.41
C GLU A 86 23.82 -8.11 1.96
N ASP A 87 24.09 -8.29 3.25
CA ASP A 87 24.04 -9.59 3.93
C ASP A 87 22.62 -10.02 4.34
N HIS A 88 21.58 -9.22 4.05
CA HIS A 88 20.23 -9.55 4.47
C HIS A 88 19.68 -10.76 3.68
N PRO A 89 19.12 -11.77 4.37
CA PRO A 89 18.62 -13.00 3.71
C PRO A 89 17.66 -12.76 2.54
N SER A 90 16.83 -11.73 2.61
CA SER A 90 15.90 -11.40 1.55
C SER A 90 16.52 -11.03 0.19
N ARG A 91 17.84 -10.77 0.16
CA ARG A 91 18.58 -10.56 -1.10
C ARG A 91 19.02 -11.87 -1.75
N SER A 92 18.91 -12.98 -1.05
CA SER A 92 19.24 -14.29 -1.61
C SER A 92 18.33 -14.63 -2.81
N SER A 93 18.88 -15.33 -3.79
CA SER A 93 18.10 -15.90 -4.90
C SER A 93 17.09 -16.97 -4.44
N SER A 94 17.19 -17.43 -3.20
CA SER A 94 16.15 -18.26 -2.58
C SER A 94 14.90 -17.49 -2.22
N ASP A 95 14.99 -16.16 -2.05
CA ASP A 95 13.89 -15.31 -1.57
C ASP A 95 13.46 -14.26 -2.62
N THR A 96 14.34 -13.93 -3.57
CA THR A 96 14.13 -12.88 -4.59
C THR A 96 14.30 -13.40 -6.00
N PHE A 97 13.39 -13.05 -6.89
CA PHE A 97 13.53 -13.31 -8.33
C PHE A 97 14.43 -12.25 -8.96
N TYR A 98 15.62 -12.65 -9.38
CA TYR A 98 16.50 -11.84 -10.22
C TYR A 98 16.13 -11.99 -11.69
N VAL A 99 16.16 -10.89 -12.43
CA VAL A 99 15.92 -10.92 -13.88
C VAL A 99 17.22 -11.32 -14.57
N GLU A 100 17.20 -12.39 -15.36
CA GLU A 100 18.34 -13.03 -16.04
C GLU A 100 19.35 -13.69 -15.06
N SER A 101 20.08 -12.90 -14.28
CA SER A 101 21.06 -13.36 -13.32
C SER A 101 21.18 -12.39 -12.12
N MET A 102 21.81 -12.82 -11.04
CA MET A 102 22.06 -11.93 -9.88
C MET A 102 22.94 -10.73 -10.25
N ASP A 103 23.86 -10.89 -11.20
CA ASP A 103 24.76 -9.82 -11.63
C ASP A 103 24.05 -8.75 -12.49
N SER A 104 22.81 -8.96 -12.88
CA SER A 104 22.04 -7.97 -13.66
C SER A 104 21.70 -6.71 -12.86
N GLY A 105 21.68 -6.81 -11.50
CA GLY A 105 21.26 -5.75 -10.61
C GLY A 105 19.76 -5.40 -10.75
N VAL A 106 18.97 -6.27 -11.39
CA VAL A 106 17.53 -6.10 -11.58
C VAL A 106 16.76 -7.26 -10.96
N VAL A 107 15.76 -6.92 -10.17
CA VAL A 107 14.91 -7.88 -9.46
C VAL A 107 13.44 -7.66 -9.77
N MET A 108 12.63 -8.70 -9.63
CA MET A 108 11.19 -8.50 -9.46
C MET A 108 10.95 -7.95 -8.05
N ARG A 109 10.29 -6.80 -7.93
CA ARG A 109 10.12 -6.12 -6.63
C ARG A 109 9.50 -7.04 -5.59
N THR A 110 10.13 -7.14 -4.42
CA THR A 110 9.66 -7.97 -3.29
C THR A 110 8.64 -7.26 -2.42
N GLN A 111 8.46 -5.96 -2.63
CA GLN A 111 7.55 -5.04 -1.94
C GLN A 111 7.22 -3.86 -2.85
N THR A 112 6.21 -3.07 -2.51
CA THR A 112 5.89 -1.85 -3.27
C THR A 112 6.65 -0.62 -2.77
N SER A 113 7.47 -0.74 -1.72
CA SER A 113 8.29 0.33 -1.13
C SER A 113 9.22 1.06 -2.10
N PRO A 114 9.78 0.45 -3.17
CA PRO A 114 10.55 1.17 -4.18
C PRO A 114 9.82 2.41 -4.74
N VAL A 115 8.50 2.34 -4.88
CA VAL A 115 7.72 3.48 -5.38
C VAL A 115 7.63 4.60 -4.35
N GLN A 116 7.68 4.29 -3.05
CA GLN A 116 7.79 5.32 -2.00
C GLN A 116 9.10 6.10 -2.16
N MET A 117 10.21 5.40 -2.42
CA MET A 117 11.50 6.06 -2.68
C MET A 117 11.46 6.94 -3.92
N ARG A 118 10.83 6.48 -5.01
CA ARG A 118 10.62 7.29 -6.21
C ARG A 118 9.79 8.53 -5.92
N ALA A 119 8.70 8.39 -5.17
CA ALA A 119 7.86 9.52 -4.77
C ALA A 119 8.64 10.56 -3.94
N MET A 120 9.52 10.13 -3.02
CA MET A 120 10.37 11.03 -2.23
C MET A 120 11.44 11.74 -3.08
N LEU A 121 11.95 11.12 -4.13
CA LEU A 121 12.92 11.74 -5.04
C LEU A 121 12.27 12.76 -5.98
N GLU A 122 11.01 12.55 -6.36
CA GLU A 122 10.30 13.36 -7.35
C GLU A 122 9.46 14.48 -6.73
N ARG A 123 9.01 14.30 -5.49
CA ARG A 123 8.03 15.19 -4.84
C ARG A 123 8.63 15.91 -3.63
N LYS A 124 8.04 17.02 -3.30
CA LYS A 124 8.33 17.75 -2.05
C LYS A 124 7.18 17.55 -1.07
N PRO A 125 7.47 17.47 0.25
CA PRO A 125 6.41 17.45 1.26
C PRO A 125 5.45 18.64 1.13
N PRO A 126 4.16 18.48 1.46
CA PRO A 126 3.57 17.26 2.00
C PRO A 126 3.38 16.15 0.95
N ILE A 127 3.63 14.88 1.32
CA ILE A 127 3.43 13.72 0.47
C ILE A 127 2.42 12.78 1.15
N TYR A 128 1.36 12.43 0.45
CA TYR A 128 0.36 11.46 0.87
C TYR A 128 0.11 10.53 -0.32
N VAL A 129 0.74 9.37 -0.34
CA VAL A 129 0.61 8.43 -1.45
C VAL A 129 0.32 7.01 -0.96
N ILE A 130 -0.41 6.25 -1.78
CA ILE A 130 -0.52 4.80 -1.67
C ILE A 130 0.03 4.14 -2.92
N VAL A 131 0.56 2.95 -2.75
CA VAL A 131 1.16 2.16 -3.83
C VAL A 131 0.53 0.76 -3.84
N PRO A 132 -0.62 0.58 -4.49
CA PRO A 132 -1.15 -0.75 -4.75
C PRO A 132 -0.35 -1.43 -5.85
N GLY A 133 -0.04 -2.72 -5.68
CA GLY A 133 0.68 -3.44 -6.73
C GLY A 133 0.92 -4.91 -6.43
N LYS A 134 1.42 -5.62 -7.44
CA LYS A 134 1.94 -6.97 -7.29
C LYS A 134 3.37 -6.92 -6.79
N VAL A 135 3.71 -7.91 -5.99
CA VAL A 135 5.07 -8.16 -5.52
C VAL A 135 5.40 -9.63 -5.67
N PHE A 136 6.68 -9.96 -5.72
CA PHE A 136 7.17 -11.26 -6.14
C PHE A 136 8.17 -11.81 -5.13
N ARG A 137 7.97 -13.06 -4.72
CA ARG A 137 8.88 -13.78 -3.81
C ARG A 137 9.01 -15.21 -4.28
N THR A 138 10.15 -15.83 -4.04
CA THR A 138 10.41 -17.22 -4.46
C THR A 138 9.78 -18.26 -3.52
N ASP A 139 8.77 -17.86 -2.76
CA ASP A 139 8.02 -18.77 -1.88
C ASP A 139 7.44 -19.95 -2.67
N GLU A 140 7.50 -21.15 -2.10
CA GLU A 140 6.80 -22.30 -2.65
C GLU A 140 5.29 -22.10 -2.56
N LEU A 141 4.57 -22.56 -3.60
CA LEU A 141 3.12 -22.49 -3.63
C LEU A 141 2.52 -23.51 -2.66
N ASP A 142 1.92 -23.04 -1.59
CA ASP A 142 1.19 -23.84 -0.61
C ASP A 142 -0.18 -23.22 -0.28
N ALA A 143 -0.82 -23.67 0.81
CA ALA A 143 -2.12 -23.16 1.25
C ALA A 143 -2.09 -21.68 1.71
N THR A 144 -0.92 -21.15 2.07
CA THR A 144 -0.73 -19.83 2.67
C THR A 144 0.25 -18.93 1.91
N HIS A 145 1.05 -19.50 1.01
CA HIS A 145 2.07 -18.78 0.25
C HIS A 145 1.82 -18.87 -1.26
N THR A 146 2.15 -17.79 -1.95
CA THR A 146 2.15 -17.72 -3.42
C THR A 146 3.30 -16.84 -3.88
N PRO A 147 4.01 -17.20 -4.97
CA PRO A 147 5.13 -16.40 -5.47
C PRO A 147 4.71 -15.01 -5.97
N VAL A 148 3.44 -14.80 -6.24
CA VAL A 148 2.88 -13.49 -6.62
C VAL A 148 1.80 -13.11 -5.62
N LEU A 149 2.02 -12.04 -4.88
CA LEU A 149 1.04 -11.50 -3.94
C LEU A 149 0.74 -10.02 -4.22
N HIS A 150 -0.36 -9.53 -3.68
CA HIS A 150 -0.75 -8.14 -3.83
C HIS A 150 -0.48 -7.40 -2.52
N GLN A 151 0.09 -6.22 -2.63
CA GLN A 151 0.40 -5.36 -1.50
C GLN A 151 -0.12 -3.95 -1.76
N VAL A 152 -0.51 -3.25 -0.71
CA VAL A 152 -0.76 -1.81 -0.73
C VAL A 152 0.11 -1.20 0.34
N GLU A 153 1.00 -0.31 -0.04
CA GLU A 153 1.77 0.49 0.90
C GLU A 153 1.33 1.95 0.85
N GLY A 154 1.46 2.64 1.98
CA GLY A 154 1.22 4.05 2.07
C GLY A 154 2.44 4.78 2.60
N LEU A 155 2.66 6.00 2.12
CA LEU A 155 3.68 6.92 2.63
C LEU A 155 3.04 8.27 2.94
N VAL A 156 3.30 8.75 4.15
CA VAL A 156 2.96 10.12 4.55
C VAL A 156 4.23 10.83 4.99
N ILE A 157 4.49 12.01 4.43
CA ILE A 157 5.54 12.93 4.86
C ILE A 157 4.90 14.30 5.01
N ASP A 158 4.76 14.76 6.25
CA ASP A 158 4.20 16.07 6.55
C ASP A 158 4.73 16.58 7.89
N GLU A 159 4.40 17.82 8.23
CA GLU A 159 4.73 18.41 9.53
C GLU A 159 3.80 17.87 10.64
N ASN A 160 4.37 17.68 11.83
CA ASN A 160 3.65 17.26 13.05
C ASN A 160 2.93 15.90 12.96
N ILE A 161 3.31 15.04 12.02
CA ILE A 161 2.79 13.67 11.91
C ILE A 161 3.30 12.82 13.07
N THR A 162 2.42 12.03 13.65
CA THR A 162 2.65 11.22 14.84
C THR A 162 2.25 9.76 14.65
N MET A 163 2.64 8.88 15.58
CA MET A 163 2.12 7.50 15.65
C MET A 163 0.60 7.44 15.88
N GLY A 164 0.01 8.50 16.43
CA GLY A 164 -1.44 8.65 16.56
C GLY A 164 -2.12 8.77 15.19
N ASP A 165 -1.51 9.52 14.27
CA ASP A 165 -2.02 9.66 12.90
C ASP A 165 -1.91 8.36 12.13
N LEU A 166 -0.79 7.61 12.29
CA LEU A 166 -0.63 6.26 11.74
C LEU A 166 -1.74 5.35 12.22
N LYS A 167 -1.96 5.28 13.54
CA LYS A 167 -3.00 4.46 14.13
C LYS A 167 -4.39 4.87 13.62
N GLY A 168 -4.70 6.17 13.61
CA GLY A 168 -5.99 6.69 13.17
C GLY A 168 -6.28 6.35 11.70
N THR A 169 -5.29 6.46 10.82
CA THR A 169 -5.41 6.09 9.41
C THR A 169 -5.70 4.61 9.23
N LEU A 170 -4.97 3.75 9.95
CA LEU A 170 -5.17 2.29 9.88
C LEU A 170 -6.50 1.86 10.54
N ASP A 171 -6.92 2.49 11.62
CA ASP A 171 -8.24 2.26 12.23
C ASP A 171 -9.37 2.65 11.26
N GLN A 172 -9.24 3.77 10.55
CA GLN A 172 -10.20 4.22 9.54
C GLN A 172 -10.28 3.22 8.38
N LEU A 173 -9.13 2.72 7.90
CA LEU A 173 -9.09 1.66 6.90
C LEU A 173 -9.82 0.40 7.41
N ALA A 174 -9.48 -0.07 8.61
CA ALA A 174 -10.07 -1.27 9.20
C ALA A 174 -11.59 -1.16 9.32
N GLN A 175 -12.10 -0.03 9.79
CA GLN A 175 -13.53 0.23 9.89
C GLN A 175 -14.22 0.30 8.52
N SER A 176 -13.58 0.91 7.53
CA SER A 176 -14.12 0.99 6.17
C SER A 176 -14.19 -0.37 5.48
N MET A 177 -13.22 -1.25 5.75
CA MET A 177 -13.15 -2.59 5.15
C MET A 177 -14.03 -3.63 5.86
N PHE A 178 -14.12 -3.56 7.20
CA PHE A 178 -14.70 -4.63 8.03
C PHE A 178 -15.88 -4.16 8.89
N GLY A 179 -16.24 -2.89 8.84
CA GLY A 179 -17.34 -2.29 9.60
C GLY A 179 -16.90 -1.62 10.91
N THR A 180 -17.77 -0.74 11.42
CA THR A 180 -17.47 0.17 12.55
C THR A 180 -17.26 -0.52 13.91
N GLY A 181 -17.51 -1.82 14.02
CA GLY A 181 -17.33 -2.59 15.26
C GLY A 181 -16.01 -3.36 15.33
N ILE A 182 -15.12 -3.20 14.35
CA ILE A 182 -13.84 -3.92 14.34
C ILE A 182 -12.93 -3.39 15.46
N GLU A 183 -12.41 -4.32 16.28
CA GLU A 183 -11.42 -4.00 17.30
C GLU A 183 -10.01 -4.12 16.74
N THR A 184 -9.16 -3.13 16.99
CA THR A 184 -7.78 -3.08 16.57
C THR A 184 -6.83 -3.08 17.76
N ARG A 185 -5.65 -3.69 17.59
CA ARG A 185 -4.55 -3.66 18.55
C ARG A 185 -3.27 -3.25 17.87
N PHE A 186 -2.63 -2.18 18.38
CA PHE A 186 -1.36 -1.67 17.86
C PHE A 186 -0.23 -2.23 18.72
N ARG A 187 0.69 -2.98 18.10
CA ARG A 187 1.84 -3.62 18.76
C ARG A 187 3.15 -3.02 18.30
N PRO A 188 4.14 -2.76 19.18
CA PRO A 188 5.50 -2.46 18.74
C PRO A 188 6.06 -3.61 17.87
N SER A 189 6.80 -3.25 16.84
CA SER A 189 7.47 -4.18 15.94
C SER A 189 8.78 -3.59 15.45
N TYR A 190 9.52 -4.32 14.64
CA TYR A 190 10.78 -3.87 14.04
C TYR A 190 10.78 -4.15 12.53
N PHE A 191 11.19 -3.13 11.77
CA PHE A 191 11.50 -3.26 10.33
C PHE A 191 12.78 -2.47 10.04
N PRO A 192 13.65 -2.92 9.08
CA PRO A 192 14.93 -2.27 8.81
C PRO A 192 14.84 -0.81 8.40
N PHE A 193 13.74 -0.40 7.77
CA PHE A 193 13.54 0.92 7.18
C PHE A 193 12.53 1.79 7.93
N THR A 194 12.08 1.38 9.12
CA THR A 194 11.13 2.16 9.93
C THR A 194 11.58 2.25 11.38
N GLU A 195 11.46 3.46 11.99
CA GLU A 195 11.72 3.69 13.41
C GLU A 195 10.96 4.95 13.87
N PRO A 196 10.08 4.85 14.88
CA PRO A 196 9.58 3.64 15.52
C PRO A 196 8.70 2.80 14.60
N SER A 197 8.57 1.52 14.89
CA SER A 197 7.77 0.57 14.11
C SER A 197 6.65 -0.06 14.93
N ALA A 198 5.52 -0.31 14.30
CA ALA A 198 4.39 -1.00 14.91
C ALA A 198 3.61 -1.81 13.87
N GLU A 199 2.92 -2.83 14.37
CA GLU A 199 1.98 -3.64 13.61
C GLU A 199 0.57 -3.45 14.14
N LEU A 200 -0.43 -3.49 13.25
CA LEU A 200 -1.84 -3.46 13.59
C LEU A 200 -2.45 -4.86 13.48
N ASP A 201 -2.92 -5.39 14.59
CA ASP A 201 -3.74 -6.59 14.60
C ASP A 201 -5.22 -6.23 14.52
N LEU A 202 -5.99 -7.00 13.77
CA LEU A 202 -7.44 -6.91 13.71
C LEU A 202 -8.05 -8.11 14.40
N LYS A 203 -9.03 -7.87 15.28
CA LYS A 203 -9.80 -8.95 15.87
C LYS A 203 -10.61 -9.65 14.77
N CYS A 204 -10.43 -10.94 14.62
CA CYS A 204 -11.12 -11.70 13.59
C CYS A 204 -12.65 -11.59 13.77
N PHE A 205 -13.34 -11.14 12.74
CA PHE A 205 -14.80 -11.02 12.75
C PHE A 205 -15.53 -12.38 12.62
N VAL A 206 -14.83 -13.43 12.19
CA VAL A 206 -15.38 -14.79 12.05
C VAL A 206 -15.29 -15.53 13.38
N CYS A 207 -14.08 -15.70 13.94
CA CYS A 207 -13.88 -16.43 15.22
C CYS A 207 -13.95 -15.51 16.46
N LYS A 208 -14.07 -14.18 16.28
CA LYS A 208 -14.13 -13.17 17.37
C LYS A 208 -12.97 -13.26 18.37
N GLY A 209 -11.86 -13.87 17.96
CA GLY A 209 -10.68 -14.08 18.79
C GLY A 209 -10.77 -15.30 19.72
N GLU A 210 -11.70 -16.20 19.47
CA GLU A 210 -11.88 -17.48 20.18
C GLU A 210 -11.16 -18.61 19.46
N THR A 211 -9.80 -18.54 19.34
CA THR A 211 -8.94 -19.63 18.80
C THR A 211 -7.82 -19.92 19.76
#